data_fa59522c60979cfb85c9bb5ba700297b
#
_entry.id   fa59522c60979cfb85c9bb5ba700297b
#
_cell.length_a   1.000
_cell.length_b   1.000
_cell.length_c   1.000
_cell.angle_alpha   90.00
_cell.angle_beta   90.00
_cell.angle_gamma   90.00
#
_symmetry.space_group_name_H-M   'P 1'
#
loop_
_entity.id
_entity.type
_entity.pdbx_description
1 polymer ?
#
loop_
_entity_poly.entity_id
_entity_poly.type
_entity_poly.pdbx_seq_one_letter_code
_entity_poly.pdbx_strand_id
1 'polypeptide(L)'
;MTTAIIKAELNQAREAERAYRLARDKYIAYQQLLIGGKSVRYDDTGGTHEKDGNSVERAYCCLADYAEEAEKLMQEMIAARQRTEVLIASVPDAVQREVLTRRYIIGQRWEDIAESMNYSRRQITRLHGYALQSIMSLNVPL
;
A
#
# COMPACT_ATOMS: atom_id res chain seq x y z
N MET A 1 -1.61 3.71 25.79
CA MET A 1 -1.71 3.98 24.34
C MET A 1 -2.29 5.36 24.10
N THR A 2 -1.65 6.10 23.25
CA THR A 2 -2.16 7.42 22.82
C THR A 2 -2.86 7.29 21.47
N THR A 3 -3.71 8.26 21.13
CA THR A 3 -4.35 8.32 19.81
C THR A 3 -3.32 8.35 18.68
N ALA A 4 -2.16 8.93 18.91
CA ALA A 4 -1.07 8.96 17.94
C ALA A 4 -0.54 7.56 17.62
N ILE A 5 -0.40 6.70 18.61
CA ILE A 5 0.02 5.31 18.42
C ILE A 5 -1.01 4.52 17.62
N ILE A 6 -2.28 4.70 17.92
CA ILE A 6 -3.38 4.04 17.20
C ILE A 6 -3.43 4.50 15.74
N LYS A 7 -3.29 5.80 15.49
CA LYS A 7 -3.18 6.32 14.12
C LYS A 7 -2.01 5.72 13.37
N ALA A 8 -0.86 5.58 14.03
CA ALA A 8 0.32 4.96 13.41
C ALA A 8 0.04 3.50 13.05
N GLU A 9 -0.59 2.74 13.94
CA GLU A 9 -0.99 1.35 13.68
C GLU A 9 -1.97 1.26 12.50
N LEU A 10 -2.98 2.11 12.45
CA LEU A 10 -3.95 2.15 11.37
C LEU A 10 -3.32 2.57 10.04
N ASN A 11 -2.34 3.47 10.06
CA ASN A 11 -1.64 3.93 8.88
C ASN A 11 -0.69 2.88 8.28
N GLN A 12 -0.30 1.86 9.02
CA GLN A 12 0.62 0.82 8.53
C GLN A 12 0.10 0.14 7.27
N ALA A 13 -1.20 -0.12 7.18
CA ALA A 13 -1.80 -0.74 6.01
C ALA A 13 -1.65 0.14 4.76
N ARG A 14 -1.80 1.45 4.91
CA ARG A 14 -1.63 2.41 3.80
C ARG A 14 -0.18 2.54 3.37
N GLU A 15 0.73 2.59 4.32
CA GLU A 15 2.17 2.64 4.05
C GLU A 15 2.64 1.38 3.34
N ALA A 16 2.20 0.22 3.81
CA ALA A 16 2.49 -1.06 3.19
C ALA A 16 1.91 -1.15 1.77
N GLU A 17 0.72 -0.63 1.54
CA GLU A 17 0.10 -0.56 0.21
C GLU A 17 0.90 0.32 -0.75
N ARG A 18 1.36 1.49 -0.29
CA ARG A 18 2.21 2.37 -1.10
C ARG A 18 3.52 1.71 -1.49
N ALA A 19 4.17 1.05 -0.54
CA ALA A 19 5.40 0.33 -0.79
C ALA A 19 5.20 -0.79 -1.82
N TYR A 20 4.12 -1.55 -1.68
CA TYR A 20 3.77 -2.60 -2.63
C TYR A 20 3.49 -2.04 -4.03
N ARG A 21 2.69 -0.98 -4.13
CA ARG A 21 2.36 -0.37 -5.42
C ARG A 21 3.62 0.12 -6.14
N LEU A 22 4.53 0.73 -5.42
CA LEU A 22 5.80 1.19 -6.00
C LEU A 22 6.64 0.02 -6.50
N ALA A 23 6.75 -1.04 -5.72
CA ALA A 23 7.50 -2.24 -6.11
C ALA A 23 6.86 -2.92 -7.33
N ARG A 24 5.54 -3.01 -7.36
CA ARG A 24 4.79 -3.53 -8.50
C ARG A 24 5.01 -2.69 -9.76
N ASP A 25 4.95 -1.38 -9.63
CA ASP A 25 5.14 -0.46 -10.76
C ASP A 25 6.57 -0.55 -11.31
N LYS A 26 7.56 -0.70 -10.45
CA LYS A 26 8.94 -0.96 -10.85
C LYS A 26 9.07 -2.27 -11.65
N TYR A 27 8.45 -3.33 -11.15
CA TYR A 27 8.43 -4.62 -11.82
C TYR A 27 7.77 -4.52 -13.21
N ILE A 28 6.60 -3.91 -13.29
CA ILE A 28 5.86 -3.76 -14.56
C ILE A 28 6.67 -2.91 -15.55
N ALA A 29 7.24 -1.79 -15.10
CA ALA A 29 8.05 -0.92 -15.95
C ALA A 29 9.25 -1.67 -16.52
N TYR A 30 9.94 -2.44 -15.68
CA TYR A 30 11.10 -3.22 -16.11
C TYR A 30 10.70 -4.36 -17.04
N GLN A 31 9.61 -5.04 -16.76
CA GLN A 31 9.06 -6.10 -17.61
C GLN A 31 8.71 -5.55 -19.00
N GLN A 32 8.09 -4.38 -19.09
CA GLN A 32 7.77 -3.72 -20.35
C GLN A 32 9.03 -3.35 -21.14
N LEU A 33 10.09 -2.92 -20.47
CA LEU A 33 11.36 -2.66 -21.11
C LEU A 33 11.95 -3.92 -21.75
N LEU A 34 11.84 -5.06 -21.11
CA LEU A 34 12.38 -6.33 -21.62
C LEU A 34 11.53 -6.92 -22.75
N ILE A 35 10.21 -6.83 -22.64
CA ILE A 35 9.26 -7.47 -23.57
C ILE A 35 8.92 -6.54 -24.74
N GLY A 36 8.92 -5.24 -24.51
CA GLY A 36 8.38 -4.25 -25.44
C GLY A 36 9.22 -3.99 -26.69
N GLY A 37 10.39 -4.57 -26.83
CA GLY A 37 11.24 -4.46 -28.03
C GLY A 37 11.70 -3.05 -28.37
N LYS A 38 11.20 -2.03 -27.70
CA LYS A 38 11.50 -0.62 -27.99
C LYS A 38 12.73 -0.09 -27.27
N SER A 39 13.16 -0.77 -26.25
CA SER A 39 14.21 -0.31 -25.36
C SER A 39 15.54 -0.96 -25.60
N VAL A 40 15.56 -2.07 -26.31
CA VAL A 40 16.78 -2.62 -26.82
C VAL A 40 16.93 -2.17 -28.27
N ARG A 41 17.06 -0.87 -28.48
CA ARG A 41 17.75 -0.43 -29.64
C ARG A 41 19.19 -0.84 -29.42
N TYR A 42 19.52 -1.99 -29.96
CA TYR A 42 20.89 -2.22 -30.35
C TYR A 42 21.17 -1.13 -31.36
N ASP A 43 21.87 -0.11 -30.93
CA ASP A 43 22.50 0.81 -31.85
C ASP A 43 23.43 -0.04 -32.71
N ASP A 44 23.05 -0.21 -33.95
CA ASP A 44 23.73 -1.05 -34.92
C ASP A 44 25.01 -0.36 -35.44
N THR A 45 25.71 0.34 -34.57
CA THR A 45 27.00 0.88 -34.80
C THR A 45 28.04 -0.17 -34.47
N GLY A 46 28.27 -1.07 -35.43
CA GLY A 46 29.54 -1.68 -35.77
C GLY A 46 30.54 -2.06 -34.68
N GLY A 47 30.08 -2.36 -33.46
CA GLY A 47 30.93 -2.93 -32.44
C GLY A 47 30.83 -4.44 -32.46
N THR A 48 31.92 -5.12 -32.34
CA THR A 48 32.00 -6.56 -32.13
C THR A 48 31.08 -6.98 -31.01
N HIS A 49 29.93 -7.49 -31.42
CA HIS A 49 28.95 -8.01 -30.50
C HIS A 49 29.39 -9.40 -30.05
N GLU A 50 30.18 -9.44 -29.03
CA GLU A 50 29.90 -10.44 -28.03
C GLU A 50 28.56 -10.02 -27.43
N LYS A 51 27.46 -10.53 -27.97
CA LYS A 51 26.22 -10.50 -27.32
C LYS A 51 26.47 -11.22 -26.03
N ASP A 52 26.67 -10.39 -25.03
CA ASP A 52 26.89 -10.86 -23.71
C ASP A 52 25.60 -11.58 -23.29
N GLY A 53 25.58 -12.91 -23.39
CA GLY A 53 24.53 -13.73 -22.83
C GLY A 53 24.28 -13.37 -21.37
N ASN A 54 25.29 -12.82 -20.72
CA ASN A 54 25.25 -12.25 -19.39
C ASN A 54 24.37 -11.01 -19.27
N SER A 55 24.21 -10.19 -20.31
CA SER A 55 23.36 -8.99 -20.22
C SER A 55 21.87 -9.35 -20.21
N VAL A 56 21.46 -10.34 -21.00
CA VAL A 56 20.10 -10.86 -21.00
C VAL A 56 19.80 -11.58 -19.68
N GLU A 57 20.73 -12.39 -19.23
CA GLU A 57 20.64 -13.13 -17.99
C GLU A 57 20.55 -12.20 -16.78
N ARG A 58 21.39 -11.14 -16.75
CA ARG A 58 21.31 -10.09 -15.73
C ARG A 58 19.97 -9.37 -15.75
N ALA A 59 19.42 -9.08 -16.92
CA ALA A 59 18.12 -8.45 -17.06
C ALA A 59 17.01 -9.31 -16.48
N TYR A 60 17.02 -10.61 -16.75
CA TYR A 60 16.06 -11.54 -16.16
C TYR A 60 16.24 -11.71 -14.64
N CYS A 61 17.49 -11.72 -14.17
CA CYS A 61 17.77 -11.74 -12.73
C CYS A 61 17.25 -10.50 -12.03
N CYS A 62 17.43 -9.30 -12.62
CA CYS A 62 16.88 -8.07 -12.09
C CYS A 62 15.36 -8.11 -12.05
N LEU A 63 14.72 -8.64 -13.10
CA LEU A 63 13.26 -8.80 -13.13
C LEU A 63 12.78 -9.74 -12.03
N ALA A 64 13.47 -10.85 -11.81
CA ALA A 64 13.17 -11.79 -10.74
C ALA A 64 13.31 -11.14 -9.36
N ASP A 65 14.33 -10.31 -9.16
CA ASP A 65 14.53 -9.57 -7.91
C ASP A 65 13.40 -8.58 -7.65
N TYR A 66 12.96 -7.86 -8.67
CA TYR A 66 11.80 -6.95 -8.54
C TYR A 66 10.50 -7.71 -8.25
N ALA A 67 10.32 -8.87 -8.88
CA ALA A 67 9.15 -9.73 -8.62
C ALA A 67 9.14 -10.23 -7.18
N GLU A 68 10.28 -10.66 -6.68
CA GLU A 68 10.44 -11.16 -5.31
C GLU A 68 10.17 -10.06 -4.28
N GLU A 69 10.71 -8.86 -4.52
CA GLU A 69 10.46 -7.69 -3.68
C GLU A 69 8.98 -7.34 -3.64
N ALA A 70 8.32 -7.30 -4.80
CA ALA A 70 6.89 -7.00 -4.90
C ALA A 70 6.05 -8.04 -4.17
N GLU A 71 6.38 -9.32 -4.27
CA GLU A 71 5.68 -10.39 -3.56
C GLU A 71 5.84 -10.27 -2.05
N LYS A 72 7.05 -10.01 -1.57
CA LYS A 72 7.32 -9.78 -0.16
C LYS A 72 6.51 -8.62 0.39
N LEU A 73 6.49 -7.49 -0.32
CA LEU A 73 5.75 -6.30 0.09
C LEU A 73 4.23 -6.52 0.00
N MET A 74 3.74 -7.35 -0.92
CA MET A 74 2.35 -7.76 -0.97
C MET A 74 1.95 -8.55 0.28
N GLN A 75 2.78 -9.48 0.72
CA GLN A 75 2.53 -10.24 1.95
C GLN A 75 2.50 -9.33 3.17
N GLU A 76 3.42 -8.38 3.25
CA GLU A 76 3.45 -7.38 4.33
C GLU A 76 2.20 -6.50 4.31
N MET A 77 1.73 -6.10 3.13
CA MET A 77 0.50 -5.33 2.95
C MET A 77 -0.73 -6.11 3.42
N ILE A 78 -0.85 -7.36 3.03
CA ILE A 78 -1.97 -8.23 3.44
C ILE A 78 -1.99 -8.38 4.96
N ALA A 79 -0.84 -8.65 5.57
CA ALA A 79 -0.72 -8.79 7.01
C ALA A 79 -1.08 -7.48 7.74
N ALA A 80 -0.61 -6.34 7.24
CA ALA A 80 -0.93 -5.03 7.80
C ALA A 80 -2.43 -4.71 7.70
N ARG A 81 -3.06 -5.01 6.56
CA ARG A 81 -4.50 -4.86 6.38
C ARG A 81 -5.30 -5.69 7.35
N GLN A 82 -4.92 -6.95 7.53
CA GLN A 82 -5.60 -7.83 8.47
C GLN A 82 -5.54 -7.29 9.90
N ARG A 83 -4.38 -6.79 10.32
CA ARG A 83 -4.26 -6.16 11.64
C ARG A 83 -5.12 -4.91 11.77
N THR A 84 -5.16 -4.08 10.74
CA THR A 84 -6.00 -2.88 10.73
C THR A 84 -7.48 -3.23 10.77
N GLU A 85 -7.91 -4.22 10.00
CA GLU A 85 -9.30 -4.68 10.01
C GLU A 85 -9.73 -5.23 11.35
N VAL A 86 -8.86 -5.95 12.05
CA VAL A 86 -9.12 -6.43 13.41
C VAL A 86 -9.35 -5.27 14.38
N LEU A 87 -8.50 -4.24 14.30
CA LEU A 87 -8.66 -3.04 15.11
C LEU A 87 -9.99 -2.32 14.82
N ILE A 88 -10.33 -2.16 13.55
CA ILE A 88 -11.58 -1.51 13.13
C ILE A 88 -12.78 -2.32 13.59
N ALA A 89 -12.74 -3.63 13.44
CA ALA A 89 -13.83 -4.52 13.85
C ALA A 89 -14.12 -4.46 15.35
N SER A 90 -13.14 -4.06 16.17
CA SER A 90 -13.32 -3.89 17.60
C SER A 90 -14.18 -2.69 17.99
N VAL A 91 -14.38 -1.73 17.09
CA VAL A 91 -15.20 -0.53 17.34
C VAL A 91 -16.68 -0.90 17.29
N PRO A 92 -17.46 -0.63 18.36
CA PRO A 92 -18.87 -1.06 18.41
C PRO A 92 -19.78 -0.33 17.43
N ASP A 93 -19.52 0.94 17.16
CA ASP A 93 -20.38 1.78 16.33
C ASP A 93 -20.09 1.55 14.84
N ALA A 94 -21.14 1.18 14.08
CA ALA A 94 -21.03 0.90 12.65
C ALA A 94 -20.60 2.12 11.84
N VAL A 95 -21.06 3.30 12.17
CA VAL A 95 -20.71 4.54 11.47
C VAL A 95 -19.24 4.89 11.69
N GLN A 96 -18.76 4.74 12.91
CA GLN A 96 -17.34 4.94 13.25
C GLN A 96 -16.46 3.93 12.51
N ARG A 97 -16.87 2.66 12.45
CA ARG A 97 -16.15 1.64 11.66
C ARG A 97 -16.09 2.02 10.19
N GLU A 98 -17.16 2.55 9.63
CA GLU A 98 -17.17 2.98 8.22
C GLU A 98 -16.17 4.11 7.97
N VAL A 99 -16.10 5.10 8.85
CA VAL A 99 -15.12 6.19 8.75
C VAL A 99 -13.69 5.63 8.73
N LEU A 100 -13.39 4.73 9.65
CA LEU A 100 -12.07 4.10 9.73
C LEU A 100 -11.75 3.26 8.50
N THR A 101 -12.71 2.48 8.01
CA THR A 101 -12.56 1.64 6.82
C THR A 101 -12.28 2.50 5.59
N ARG A 102 -13.05 3.57 5.40
CA ARG A 102 -12.86 4.47 4.27
C ARG A 102 -11.51 5.18 4.30
N ARG A 103 -11.08 5.59 5.49
CA ARG A 103 -9.80 6.29 5.64
C ARG A 103 -8.59 5.36 5.54
N TYR A 104 -8.60 4.24 6.24
CA TYR A 104 -7.42 3.42 6.46
C TYR A 104 -7.33 2.16 5.59
N ILE A 105 -8.43 1.66 5.09
CA ILE A 105 -8.46 0.51 4.17
C ILE A 105 -8.61 0.97 2.72
N ILE A 106 -9.62 1.77 2.43
CA ILE A 106 -9.90 2.27 1.08
C ILE A 106 -8.92 3.39 0.71
N GLY A 107 -8.56 4.24 1.67
CA GLY A 107 -7.60 5.31 1.46
C GLY A 107 -8.21 6.61 0.95
N GLN A 108 -9.48 6.87 1.24
CA GLN A 108 -10.15 8.09 0.83
C GLN A 108 -9.65 9.31 1.62
N ARG A 109 -9.70 10.47 0.97
CA ARG A 109 -9.45 11.75 1.61
C ARG A 109 -10.64 12.11 2.50
N TRP A 110 -10.42 12.96 3.50
CA TRP A 110 -11.47 13.36 4.43
C TRP A 110 -12.69 13.98 3.72
N GLU A 111 -12.45 14.78 2.68
CA GLU A 111 -13.51 15.38 1.87
C GLU A 111 -14.35 14.32 1.15
N ASP A 112 -13.71 13.31 0.62
CA ASP A 112 -14.37 12.21 -0.11
C ASP A 112 -15.19 11.34 0.84
N ILE A 113 -14.70 11.11 2.06
CA ILE A 113 -15.43 10.39 3.10
C ILE A 113 -16.69 11.16 3.49
N ALA A 114 -16.58 12.45 3.72
CA ALA A 114 -17.69 13.31 4.07
C ALA A 114 -18.78 13.28 2.98
N GLU A 115 -18.39 13.38 1.73
CA GLU A 115 -19.31 13.29 0.59
C GLU A 115 -19.96 11.92 0.50
N SER A 116 -19.19 10.84 0.59
CA SER A 116 -19.70 9.47 0.50
C SER A 116 -20.69 9.12 1.59
N MET A 117 -20.53 9.67 2.78
CA MET A 117 -21.36 9.37 3.93
C MET A 117 -22.46 10.40 4.18
N ASN A 118 -22.53 11.46 3.39
CA ASN A 118 -23.44 12.59 3.58
C ASN A 118 -23.30 13.28 4.95
N TYR A 119 -22.06 13.40 5.39
CA TYR A 119 -21.72 14.14 6.61
C TYR A 119 -20.86 15.36 6.26
N SER A 120 -20.85 16.34 7.16
CA SER A 120 -19.88 17.43 7.06
C SER A 120 -18.48 16.93 7.44
N ARG A 121 -17.45 17.58 6.93
CA ARG A 121 -16.07 17.28 7.29
C ARG A 121 -15.85 17.33 8.81
N ARG A 122 -16.48 18.29 9.47
CA ARG A 122 -16.40 18.45 10.92
C ARG A 122 -16.99 17.24 11.66
N GLN A 123 -18.12 16.71 11.18
CA GLN A 123 -18.74 15.51 11.74
C GLN A 123 -17.84 14.28 11.54
N ILE A 124 -17.24 14.15 10.38
CA ILE A 124 -16.30 13.05 10.07
C ILE A 124 -15.08 13.11 11.00
N THR A 125 -14.50 14.29 11.20
CA THR A 125 -13.37 14.48 12.12
C THR A 125 -13.76 14.07 13.55
N ARG A 126 -14.96 14.43 13.99
CA ARG A 126 -15.47 14.07 15.30
C ARG A 126 -15.69 12.56 15.44
N LEU A 127 -16.30 11.94 14.44
CA LEU A 127 -16.51 10.48 14.41
C LEU A 127 -15.18 9.72 14.42
N HIS A 128 -14.21 10.20 13.67
CA HIS A 128 -12.86 9.64 13.68
C HIS A 128 -12.23 9.70 15.08
N GLY A 129 -12.34 10.83 15.75
CA GLY A 129 -11.86 11.00 17.13
C GLY A 129 -12.51 10.02 18.10
N TYR A 130 -13.81 9.85 18.00
CA TYR A 130 -14.55 8.88 18.83
C TYR A 130 -14.15 7.44 18.54
N ALA A 131 -13.95 7.12 17.26
CA ALA A 131 -13.49 5.79 16.87
C ALA A 131 -12.11 5.46 17.46
N LEU A 132 -11.18 6.40 17.42
CA LEU A 132 -9.86 6.22 18.04
C LEU A 132 -9.95 6.04 19.55
N GLN A 133 -10.81 6.78 20.22
CA GLN A 133 -11.05 6.63 21.65
C GLN A 133 -11.66 5.25 21.99
N SER A 134 -12.55 4.76 21.14
CA SER A 134 -13.12 3.41 21.30
C SER A 134 -12.04 2.34 21.22
N ILE A 135 -11.14 2.45 20.26
CA ILE A 135 -10.00 1.52 20.13
C ILE A 135 -9.11 1.59 21.38
N MET A 136 -8.83 2.79 21.87
CA MET A 136 -8.04 2.98 23.08
C MET A 136 -8.65 2.27 24.28
N SER A 137 -9.97 2.42 24.45
CA SER A 137 -10.68 1.83 25.57
C SER A 137 -10.71 0.31 25.55
N LEU A 138 -10.80 -0.27 24.35
CA LEU A 138 -10.93 -1.71 24.15
C LEU A 138 -9.58 -2.43 24.13
N ASN A 139 -8.52 -1.74 23.76
CA ASN A 139 -7.18 -2.29 23.64
C ASN A 139 -6.26 -1.81 24.77
N VAL A 140 -6.80 -1.60 25.95
CA VAL A 140 -5.97 -1.32 27.13
C VAL A 140 -5.10 -2.54 27.36
N PRO A 141 -3.75 -2.42 27.32
CA PRO A 141 -2.89 -3.54 27.61
C PRO A 141 -3.11 -3.97 29.07
N LEU A 142 -3.42 -5.21 29.20
CA LEU A 142 -3.48 -5.87 30.50
C LEU A 142 -2.10 -5.95 31.12
#